data_8aa5683312edcbb74096090a85faeddd
#
_entry.id   8aa5683312edcbb74096090a85faeddd
#
_cell.length_a   1.000
_cell.length_b   1.000
_cell.length_c   1.000
_cell.angle_alpha   90.00
_cell.angle_beta   90.00
_cell.angle_gamma   90.00
#
_symmetry.space_group_name_H-M   'P 1'
#
loop_
_entity.id
_entity.type
_entity.pdbx_description
1 polymer ?
#
loop_
_entity_poly.entity_id
_entity_poly.type
_entity_poly.pdbx_seq_one_letter_code
_entity_poly.pdbx_strand_id
1 'polypeptide(L)'
;PWTVMSSYNHINGTYASENTDLLSTLLRDEWNFEGMVVTDWFGGKDAVAQMIAGNDMLQPGRANQYDMIIEGVKSGKLDESILNRNVKRVLELLKNTNIPINLI
;
A
#
# COMPACT_ATOMS: atom_id res chain seq x y z
N PRO A 1 -4.40 14.27 -7.86
CA PRO A 1 -5.28 13.61 -6.89
C PRO A 1 -4.53 13.27 -5.61
N TRP A 2 -5.26 13.07 -4.51
CA TRP A 2 -4.66 12.67 -3.24
C TRP A 2 -4.47 11.17 -3.12
N THR A 3 -5.21 10.41 -3.90
CA THR A 3 -5.18 8.94 -3.86
C THR A 3 -5.19 8.35 -5.25
N VAL A 4 -4.59 7.17 -5.35
CA VAL A 4 -4.59 6.34 -6.56
C VAL A 4 -4.96 4.92 -6.15
N MET A 5 -5.74 4.23 -6.96
CA MET A 5 -6.08 2.83 -6.72
C MET A 5 -5.28 1.93 -7.66
N SER A 6 -4.58 0.94 -7.10
CA SER A 6 -3.93 -0.08 -7.92
C SER A 6 -4.96 -1.11 -8.39
N SER A 7 -4.85 -1.52 -9.65
CA SER A 7 -5.80 -2.43 -10.28
C SER A 7 -5.57 -3.90 -9.87
N TYR A 8 -6.52 -4.76 -10.19
CA TYR A 8 -6.47 -6.18 -9.81
C TYR A 8 -5.87 -7.09 -10.90
N ASN A 9 -5.56 -6.55 -12.07
CA ASN A 9 -5.03 -7.34 -13.19
C ASN A 9 -3.53 -7.58 -13.09
N HIS A 10 -3.04 -8.52 -13.89
CA HIS A 10 -1.61 -8.75 -14.07
C HIS A 10 -1.04 -7.79 -15.11
N ILE A 11 0.19 -7.38 -14.89
CA ILE A 11 1.03 -6.66 -15.86
C ILE A 11 2.33 -7.46 -15.98
N ASN A 12 2.59 -8.03 -17.16
CA ASN A 12 3.76 -8.90 -17.39
C ASN A 12 3.90 -10.03 -16.35
N GLY A 13 2.78 -10.66 -15.99
CA GLY A 13 2.76 -11.79 -15.07
C GLY A 13 2.77 -11.46 -13.59
N THR A 14 2.82 -10.17 -13.23
CA THR A 14 2.78 -9.73 -11.84
C THR A 14 1.51 -8.92 -11.60
N TYR A 15 0.84 -9.14 -10.48
CA TYR A 15 -0.30 -8.29 -10.11
C TYR A 15 0.11 -6.82 -10.06
N ALA A 16 -0.72 -5.94 -10.61
CA ALA A 16 -0.43 -4.50 -10.58
C ALA A 16 -0.21 -4.00 -9.14
N SER A 17 -0.97 -4.52 -8.18
CA SER A 17 -0.83 -4.18 -6.76
C SER A 17 0.45 -4.74 -6.10
N GLU A 18 1.14 -5.66 -6.75
CA GLU A 18 2.41 -6.23 -6.28
C GLU A 18 3.61 -5.77 -7.12
N ASN A 19 3.41 -4.79 -7.98
CA ASN A 19 4.40 -4.36 -8.97
C ASN A 19 5.13 -3.09 -8.51
N THR A 20 6.34 -3.27 -8.00
CA THR A 20 7.19 -2.16 -7.53
C THR A 20 7.54 -1.19 -8.65
N ASP A 21 7.82 -1.68 -9.86
CA ASP A 21 8.16 -0.82 -10.98
C ASP A 21 7.01 0.13 -11.33
N LEU A 22 5.77 -0.36 -11.25
CA LEU A 22 4.59 0.46 -11.51
C LEU A 22 4.32 1.47 -10.39
N LEU A 23 4.25 0.98 -9.14
CA LEU A 23 3.73 1.77 -8.02
C LEU A 23 4.79 2.64 -7.34
N SER A 24 6.03 2.23 -7.36
CA SER A 24 7.12 3.00 -6.76
C SER A 24 7.96 3.71 -7.82
N THR A 25 8.53 2.98 -8.77
CA THR A 25 9.44 3.58 -9.76
C THR A 25 8.71 4.56 -10.67
N LEU A 26 7.63 4.11 -11.33
CA LEU A 26 6.92 4.97 -12.27
C LEU A 26 6.07 6.02 -11.56
N LEU A 27 5.13 5.57 -10.72
CA LEU A 27 4.15 6.47 -10.11
C LEU A 27 4.79 7.49 -9.17
N ARG A 28 5.68 7.03 -8.28
CA ARG A 28 6.25 7.89 -7.24
C ARG A 28 7.54 8.56 -7.66
N ASP A 29 8.50 7.81 -8.19
CA ASP A 29 9.82 8.36 -8.49
C ASP A 29 9.83 9.18 -9.79
N GLU A 30 9.18 8.68 -10.85
CA GLU A 30 9.15 9.40 -12.13
C GLU A 30 8.05 10.44 -12.19
N TRP A 31 6.83 10.12 -11.71
CA TRP A 31 5.69 11.03 -11.76
C TRP A 31 5.50 11.89 -10.51
N ASN A 32 6.33 11.67 -9.49
CA ASN A 32 6.32 12.45 -8.24
C ASN A 32 4.97 12.40 -7.49
N PHE A 33 4.26 11.29 -7.57
CA PHE A 33 3.03 11.14 -6.80
C PHE A 33 3.36 10.99 -5.30
N GLU A 34 2.84 11.89 -4.47
CA GLU A 34 3.12 11.93 -3.04
C GLU A 34 1.98 11.40 -2.17
N GLY A 35 0.85 11.08 -2.76
CA GLY A 35 -0.36 10.67 -2.04
C GLY A 35 -0.38 9.21 -1.61
N MET A 36 -1.56 8.75 -1.24
CA MET A 36 -1.81 7.38 -0.79
C MET A 36 -2.22 6.48 -1.97
N VAL A 37 -1.74 5.24 -1.97
CA VAL A 37 -2.19 4.20 -2.89
C VAL A 37 -3.02 3.18 -2.13
N VAL A 38 -4.22 2.92 -2.60
CA VAL A 38 -5.11 1.87 -2.09
C VAL A 38 -5.24 0.76 -3.14
N THR A 39 -5.33 -0.50 -2.71
CA THR A 39 -5.60 -1.58 -3.66
C THR A 39 -7.07 -1.60 -4.06
N ASP A 40 -7.36 -2.09 -5.28
CA ASP A 40 -8.68 -2.59 -5.57
C ASP A 40 -8.99 -3.78 -4.65
N TRP A 41 -10.26 -4.07 -4.42
CA TRP A 41 -10.68 -5.19 -3.59
C TRP A 41 -10.18 -6.49 -4.20
N PHE A 42 -9.50 -7.30 -3.40
CA PHE A 42 -8.91 -8.57 -3.82
C PHE A 42 -7.88 -8.40 -4.96
N GLY A 43 -7.20 -7.26 -5.01
CA GLY A 43 -6.33 -6.89 -6.13
C GLY A 43 -5.06 -7.71 -6.28
N GLY A 44 -4.65 -8.44 -5.25
CA GLY A 44 -3.47 -9.30 -5.28
C GLY A 44 -3.59 -10.38 -4.23
N LYS A 45 -2.54 -11.18 -4.05
CA LYS A 45 -2.53 -12.33 -3.13
C LYS A 45 -1.53 -12.20 -2.00
N ASP A 46 -0.44 -11.49 -2.22
CA ASP A 46 0.66 -11.37 -1.27
C ASP A 46 0.66 -9.99 -0.62
N ALA A 47 0.15 -9.91 0.61
CA ALA A 47 0.05 -8.65 1.33
C ALA A 47 1.41 -8.01 1.58
N VAL A 48 2.45 -8.81 1.82
CA VAL A 48 3.82 -8.30 2.00
C VAL A 48 4.33 -7.67 0.71
N ALA A 49 4.17 -8.35 -0.42
CA ALA A 49 4.56 -7.82 -1.73
C ALA A 49 3.81 -6.53 -2.06
N GLN A 50 2.52 -6.46 -1.74
CA GLN A 50 1.70 -5.27 -1.95
C GLN A 50 2.21 -4.08 -1.14
N MET A 51 2.57 -4.29 0.13
CA MET A 51 3.13 -3.24 0.97
C MET A 51 4.49 -2.76 0.45
N ILE A 52 5.36 -3.70 0.08
CA ILE A 52 6.68 -3.38 -0.49
C ILE A 52 6.54 -2.60 -1.79
N ALA A 53 5.61 -3.00 -2.65
CA ALA A 53 5.39 -2.36 -3.96
C ALA A 53 4.94 -0.90 -3.83
N GLY A 54 4.29 -0.54 -2.74
CA GLY A 54 3.91 0.84 -2.49
C GLY A 54 2.44 1.10 -2.23
N ASN A 55 1.63 0.05 -2.04
CA ASN A 55 0.27 0.25 -1.54
C ASN A 55 0.32 0.61 -0.05
N ASP A 56 -0.49 1.56 0.33
CA ASP A 56 -0.55 2.06 1.70
C ASP A 56 -1.76 1.51 2.45
N MET A 57 -2.78 1.07 1.71
CA MET A 57 -3.99 0.48 2.26
C MET A 57 -4.42 -0.71 1.40
N LEU A 58 -4.60 -1.86 2.03
CA LEU A 58 -5.02 -3.09 1.35
C LEU A 58 -6.51 -3.33 1.59
N GLN A 59 -7.28 -3.42 0.52
CA GLN A 59 -8.72 -3.70 0.60
C GLN A 59 -9.01 -5.18 0.29
N PRO A 60 -10.00 -5.77 0.94
CA PRO A 60 -10.92 -5.21 1.95
C PRO A 60 -10.39 -5.22 3.38
N GLY A 61 -9.15 -5.58 3.62
CA GLY A 61 -8.59 -5.64 4.97
C GLY A 61 -8.97 -6.91 5.72
N ARG A 62 -8.86 -8.05 5.06
CA ARG A 62 -9.17 -9.36 5.64
C ARG A 62 -8.19 -9.75 6.76
N ALA A 63 -8.63 -10.64 7.64
CA ALA A 63 -7.79 -11.20 8.69
C ALA A 63 -6.51 -11.83 8.14
N ASN A 64 -6.56 -12.53 7.00
CA ASN A 64 -5.38 -13.13 6.39
C ASN A 64 -4.38 -12.09 5.88
N GLN A 65 -4.84 -10.94 5.40
CA GLN A 65 -3.95 -9.83 5.02
C GLN A 65 -3.23 -9.28 6.25
N TYR A 66 -3.96 -9.06 7.33
CA TYR A 66 -3.39 -8.64 8.61
C TYR A 66 -2.35 -9.64 9.11
N ASP A 67 -2.69 -10.93 9.11
CA ASP A 67 -1.80 -11.98 9.58
C ASP A 67 -0.52 -12.08 8.73
N MET A 68 -0.62 -11.93 7.41
CA MET A 68 0.53 -11.91 6.51
C MET A 68 1.48 -10.76 6.82
N ILE A 69 0.94 -9.57 7.08
CA ILE A 69 1.75 -8.39 7.40
C ILE A 69 2.47 -8.60 8.73
N ILE A 70 1.77 -9.05 9.76
CA ILE A 70 2.36 -9.32 11.07
C ILE A 70 3.46 -10.38 10.95
N GLU A 71 3.19 -11.48 10.29
CA GLU A 71 4.18 -12.54 10.09
C GLU A 71 5.35 -12.05 9.23
N GLY A 72 5.09 -11.22 8.23
CA GLY A 72 6.12 -10.62 7.40
C GLY A 72 7.10 -9.78 8.21
N VAL A 73 6.60 -8.96 9.14
CA VAL A 73 7.44 -8.17 10.04
C VAL A 73 8.23 -9.07 10.98
N LYS A 74 7.58 -10.06 11.60
CA LYS A 74 8.24 -10.98 12.54
C LYS A 74 9.34 -11.81 11.88
N SER A 75 9.15 -12.24 10.64
CA SER A 75 10.11 -13.07 9.90
C SER A 75 11.20 -12.26 9.19
N GLY A 76 11.07 -10.94 9.14
CA GLY A 76 11.99 -10.07 8.42
C GLY A 76 11.72 -9.93 6.93
N LYS A 77 10.67 -10.56 6.39
CA LYS A 77 10.29 -10.39 4.98
C LYS A 77 9.76 -9.01 4.66
N LEU A 78 9.12 -8.36 5.62
CA LEU A 78 8.66 -6.98 5.53
C LEU A 78 9.43 -6.14 6.54
N ASP A 79 10.27 -5.23 6.03
CA ASP A 79 11.00 -4.32 6.90
C ASP A 79 10.01 -3.35 7.55
N GLU A 80 10.16 -3.14 8.85
CA GLU A 80 9.29 -2.25 9.62
C GLU A 80 9.30 -0.83 9.07
N SER A 81 10.41 -0.38 8.49
CA SER A 81 10.50 0.94 7.87
C SER A 81 9.54 1.09 6.68
N ILE A 82 9.29 0.01 5.94
CA ILE A 82 8.33 0.00 4.85
C ILE A 82 6.91 0.15 5.38
N LEU A 83 6.57 -0.61 6.43
CA LEU A 83 5.26 -0.49 7.07
C LEU A 83 5.04 0.93 7.61
N ASN A 84 6.04 1.49 8.29
CA ASN A 84 5.97 2.85 8.81
C ASN A 84 5.80 3.88 7.70
N ARG A 85 6.48 3.72 6.57
CA ARG A 85 6.32 4.57 5.39
C ARG A 85 4.87 4.56 4.90
N ASN A 86 4.27 3.38 4.79
CA ASN A 86 2.91 3.23 4.28
C ASN A 86 1.89 3.83 5.27
N VAL A 87 2.04 3.58 6.55
CA VAL A 87 1.19 4.17 7.61
C VAL A 87 1.30 5.70 7.61
N LYS A 88 2.49 6.24 7.44
CA LYS A 88 2.71 7.69 7.37
C LYS A 88 1.90 8.33 6.25
N ARG A 89 1.83 7.69 5.07
CA ARG A 89 1.07 8.21 3.94
C ARG A 89 -0.43 8.25 4.23
N VAL A 90 -0.96 7.25 4.93
CA VAL A 90 -2.36 7.24 5.38
C VAL A 90 -2.61 8.38 6.36
N LEU A 91 -1.72 8.58 7.33
CA LEU A 91 -1.86 9.66 8.32
C LEU A 91 -1.77 11.04 7.66
N GLU A 92 -0.92 11.22 6.67
CA GLU A 92 -0.82 12.48 5.93
C GLU A 92 -2.10 12.78 5.15
N LEU A 93 -2.72 11.76 4.54
CA LEU A 93 -4.02 11.93 3.90
C LEU A 93 -5.08 12.40 4.91
N LEU A 94 -5.14 11.78 6.07
CA LEU A 94 -6.10 12.14 7.13
C LEU A 94 -5.91 13.58 7.60
N LYS A 95 -4.68 14.06 7.70
CA LYS A 95 -4.40 15.47 8.04
C LYS A 95 -4.97 16.44 7.02
N ASN A 96 -5.03 16.04 5.76
CA ASN A 96 -5.53 16.89 4.67
C ASN A 96 -7.06 16.87 4.55
N THR A 97 -7.78 16.05 5.29
CA THR A 97 -9.23 15.87 5.16
C THR A 97 -10.05 16.69 6.16
N ASN A 98 -9.44 17.49 7.02
CA ASN A 98 -10.12 18.25 8.09
C ASN A 98 -10.86 17.35 9.12
N ILE A 99 -10.60 16.06 9.12
CA ILE A 99 -11.16 15.15 10.14
C ILE A 99 -10.27 15.21 11.38
N PRO A 100 -10.82 15.51 12.58
CA PRO A 100 -10.01 15.49 13.79
C PRO A 100 -9.39 14.12 14.04
N ILE A 101 -8.06 14.05 14.13
CA ILE A 101 -7.32 12.79 14.29
C ILE A 101 -7.74 12.06 15.56
N ASN A 102 -8.11 12.78 16.60
CA ASN A 102 -8.55 12.20 17.87
C ASN A 102 -9.89 11.46 17.78
N LEU A 103 -10.59 11.52 16.65
CA LEU A 103 -11.80 10.74 16.40
C LEU A 103 -11.51 9.41 15.70
N ILE A 104 -10.28 9.19 15.34
CA ILE A 104 -9.81 7.98 14.66
C ILE A 104 -9.15 7.05 15.69
#